data_919af20510f85a50abc960873f17ebdc
#
_entry.id   919af20510f85a50abc960873f17ebdc
#
_cell.length_a   1.000
_cell.length_b   1.000
_cell.length_c   1.000
_cell.angle_alpha   90.00
_cell.angle_beta   90.00
_cell.angle_gamma   90.00
#
_symmetry.space_group_name_H-M   'P 1'
#
loop_
_entity.id
_entity.type
_entity.pdbx_description
1 polymer ?
#
loop_
_entity_poly.entity_id
_entity_poly.type
_entity_poly.pdbx_seq_one_letter_code
_entity_poly.pdbx_strand_id
1 'polypeptide(L)'
;QNYNDDKKKTQFSIYGFNYFGVGPFVHHVVKQYVMDHPNITFEELKSIFPPRLSQGKYGVIVTLSSFEKLLLTQPDLENRFFCKKERIIILKDNTAVVVYSQWGNSGYIKQYFQGFLKYIGTIYKVYQR
;
A
#
# COMPACT_ATOMS: atom_id res chain seq x y z
N GLN A 1 8.08 -34.27 -6.89
CA GLN A 1 6.92 -33.49 -6.55
C GLN A 1 7.34 -32.07 -6.21
N ASN A 2 6.65 -31.17 -6.77
CA ASN A 2 6.93 -29.77 -6.52
C ASN A 2 5.86 -29.19 -5.60
N TYR A 3 6.13 -29.27 -4.32
CA TYR A 3 5.17 -28.86 -3.36
C TYR A 3 4.89 -27.34 -3.39
N ASN A 4 5.75 -26.57 -4.05
CA ASN A 4 5.51 -25.13 -4.20
C ASN A 4 4.28 -24.84 -5.05
N ASP A 5 3.92 -25.76 -5.95
CA ASP A 5 2.73 -25.59 -6.76
C ASP A 5 1.46 -25.63 -5.91
N ASP A 6 1.55 -26.28 -4.76
CA ASP A 6 0.41 -26.40 -3.86
C ASP A 6 0.25 -25.15 -3.00
N LYS A 7 1.26 -24.30 -2.98
CA LYS A 7 1.25 -23.08 -2.19
C LYS A 7 0.86 -21.89 -3.02
N LYS A 8 -0.37 -21.86 -3.42
CA LYS A 8 -0.90 -20.68 -4.09
C LYS A 8 -0.84 -19.52 -3.12
N LYS A 9 -0.21 -18.45 -3.54
CA LYS A 9 -0.19 -17.23 -2.76
C LYS A 9 -1.60 -16.69 -2.70
N THR A 10 -2.02 -16.35 -1.50
CA THR A 10 -3.29 -15.72 -1.29
C THR A 10 -3.32 -14.37 -1.96
N GLN A 11 -4.41 -14.09 -2.63
CA GLN A 11 -4.64 -12.82 -3.31
C GLN A 11 -5.89 -12.15 -2.76
N PHE A 12 -5.94 -10.84 -2.91
CA PHE A 12 -6.97 -10.01 -2.30
C PHE A 12 -7.56 -9.04 -3.31
N SER A 13 -8.82 -8.70 -3.10
CA SER A 13 -9.55 -7.77 -3.97
C SER A 13 -10.56 -7.00 -3.14
N ILE A 14 -10.87 -5.78 -3.57
CA ILE A 14 -11.97 -4.99 -2.97
C ILE A 14 -13.22 -4.99 -3.84
N TYR A 15 -13.17 -5.64 -5.01
CA TYR A 15 -14.32 -5.72 -5.92
C TYR A 15 -14.79 -7.14 -6.19
N GLY A 16 -14.01 -8.14 -5.76
CA GLY A 16 -14.30 -9.52 -6.12
C GLY A 16 -13.77 -9.90 -7.50
N PHE A 17 -13.07 -9.01 -8.16
CA PHE A 17 -12.27 -9.24 -9.37
C PHE A 17 -11.04 -8.36 -9.28
N ASN A 18 -10.04 -8.57 -10.14
CA ASN A 18 -8.74 -7.89 -10.02
C ASN A 18 -8.10 -8.20 -8.66
N TYR A 19 -7.59 -9.39 -8.54
CA TYR A 19 -6.94 -9.86 -7.32
C TYR A 19 -5.46 -9.55 -7.34
N PHE A 20 -4.92 -9.19 -6.19
CA PHE A 20 -3.53 -8.77 -6.02
C PHE A 20 -2.88 -9.51 -4.87
N GLY A 21 -1.57 -9.73 -4.98
CA GLY A 21 -0.76 -10.14 -3.84
C GLY A 21 -0.74 -9.06 -2.76
N VAL A 22 -0.08 -9.36 -1.65
CA VAL A 22 -0.15 -8.53 -0.44
C VAL A 22 0.26 -7.07 -0.67
N GLY A 23 1.50 -6.84 -1.12
CA GLY A 23 1.99 -5.47 -1.33
C GLY A 23 1.20 -4.72 -2.40
N PRO A 24 1.07 -5.30 -3.61
CA PRO A 24 0.28 -4.67 -4.66
C PRO A 24 -1.17 -4.38 -4.27
N PHE A 25 -1.76 -5.21 -3.40
CA PHE A 25 -3.10 -4.96 -2.90
C PHE A 25 -3.17 -3.65 -2.10
N VAL A 26 -2.19 -3.43 -1.22
CA VAL A 26 -2.15 -2.19 -0.44
C VAL A 26 -2.06 -0.98 -1.36
N HIS A 27 -1.19 -1.04 -2.36
CA HIS A 27 -1.07 0.03 -3.36
C HIS A 27 -2.41 0.26 -4.07
N HIS A 28 -3.04 -0.83 -4.49
CA HIS A 28 -4.32 -0.76 -5.20
C HIS A 28 -5.39 -0.08 -4.34
N VAL A 29 -5.47 -0.42 -3.06
CA VAL A 29 -6.47 0.17 -2.16
C VAL A 29 -6.26 1.66 -2.02
N VAL A 30 -5.02 2.11 -1.83
CA VAL A 30 -4.72 3.53 -1.71
C VAL A 30 -5.10 4.26 -3.00
N LYS A 31 -4.71 3.71 -4.14
CA LYS A 31 -5.01 4.29 -5.44
C LYS A 31 -6.51 4.38 -5.67
N GLN A 32 -7.24 3.33 -5.34
CA GLN A 32 -8.69 3.30 -5.50
C GLN A 32 -9.37 4.33 -4.62
N TYR A 33 -8.90 4.48 -3.39
CA TYR A 33 -9.46 5.48 -2.50
C TYR A 33 -9.30 6.89 -3.07
N VAL A 34 -8.14 7.18 -3.65
CA VAL A 34 -7.90 8.46 -4.32
C VAL A 34 -8.86 8.65 -5.51
N MET A 35 -9.07 7.60 -6.29
CA MET A 35 -9.99 7.66 -7.44
C MET A 35 -11.43 7.90 -6.98
N ASP A 36 -11.82 7.32 -5.86
CA ASP A 36 -13.16 7.48 -5.29
C ASP A 36 -13.34 8.85 -4.61
N HIS A 37 -12.23 9.51 -4.28
CA HIS A 37 -12.25 10.81 -3.62
C HIS A 37 -11.30 11.75 -4.37
N PRO A 38 -11.70 12.18 -5.57
CA PRO A 38 -10.76 12.86 -6.49
C PRO A 38 -10.24 14.20 -6.00
N ASN A 39 -10.89 14.81 -5.02
CA ASN A 39 -10.44 16.10 -4.46
C ASN A 39 -9.60 15.93 -3.18
N ILE A 40 -9.28 14.69 -2.82
CA ILE A 40 -8.60 14.42 -1.55
C ILE A 40 -7.21 15.07 -1.52
N THR A 41 -6.85 15.64 -0.38
CA THR A 41 -5.50 16.18 -0.15
C THR A 41 -4.61 15.09 0.45
N PHE A 42 -3.30 15.33 0.44
CA PHE A 42 -2.37 14.37 1.07
C PHE A 42 -2.66 14.21 2.56
N GLU A 43 -2.95 15.30 3.25
CA GLU A 43 -3.25 15.26 4.69
C GLU A 43 -4.49 14.42 4.98
N GLU A 44 -5.52 14.59 4.16
CA GLU A 44 -6.73 13.79 4.30
C GLU A 44 -6.45 12.31 4.00
N LEU A 45 -5.68 12.05 2.94
CA LEU A 45 -5.32 10.68 2.58
C LEU A 45 -4.51 10.02 3.70
N LYS A 46 -3.60 10.75 4.32
CA LYS A 46 -2.80 10.27 5.42
C LYS A 46 -3.65 9.96 6.66
N SER A 47 -4.72 10.71 6.86
CA SER A 47 -5.65 10.43 7.96
C SER A 47 -6.44 9.15 7.74
N ILE A 48 -6.72 8.81 6.48
CA ILE A 48 -7.39 7.56 6.11
C ILE A 48 -6.42 6.37 6.19
N PHE A 49 -5.16 6.57 5.81
CA PHE A 49 -4.11 5.54 5.88
C PHE A 49 -3.03 5.97 6.87
N PRO A 50 -3.36 5.92 8.19
CA PRO A 50 -2.44 6.46 9.20
C PRO A 50 -1.17 5.61 9.34
N PRO A 51 -0.07 6.23 9.79
CA PRO A 51 1.22 5.54 9.89
C PRO A 51 1.20 4.26 10.72
N ARG A 52 0.34 4.16 11.72
CA ARG A 52 0.26 2.98 12.59
C ARG A 52 -0.09 1.69 11.87
N LEU A 53 -0.65 1.79 10.67
CA LEU A 53 -0.99 0.60 9.88
C LEU A 53 0.24 -0.10 9.32
N SER A 54 1.36 0.59 9.22
CA SER A 54 2.58 0.07 8.61
C SER A 54 3.63 -0.21 9.68
N GLN A 55 4.47 -1.21 9.45
CA GLN A 55 5.65 -1.42 10.28
C GLN A 55 6.73 -0.39 9.97
N GLY A 56 6.66 0.23 8.80
CA GLY A 56 7.69 1.15 8.34
C GLY A 56 7.67 2.45 9.12
N LYS A 57 8.87 3.01 9.35
CA LYS A 57 9.06 4.24 10.09
C LYS A 57 8.28 5.42 9.50
N TYR A 58 8.08 5.40 8.19
CA TYR A 58 7.45 6.52 7.48
C TYR A 58 5.97 6.30 7.16
N GLY A 59 5.39 5.21 7.65
CA GLY A 59 3.96 4.94 7.49
C GLY A 59 3.61 4.29 6.17
N VAL A 60 2.35 4.43 5.78
CA VAL A 60 1.80 3.80 4.57
C VAL A 60 2.12 4.62 3.32
N ILE A 61 2.06 5.93 3.43
CA ILE A 61 2.27 6.85 2.30
C ILE A 61 3.18 8.00 2.70
N VAL A 62 3.95 8.49 1.73
CA VAL A 62 4.72 9.72 1.86
C VAL A 62 4.62 10.48 0.55
N THR A 63 4.86 11.78 0.59
CA THR A 63 4.93 12.54 -0.65
C THR A 63 6.20 12.18 -1.40
N LEU A 64 6.16 12.24 -2.73
CA LEU A 64 7.34 11.97 -3.54
C LEU A 64 8.48 12.94 -3.18
N SER A 65 8.17 14.20 -2.91
CA SER A 65 9.20 15.19 -2.57
C SER A 65 9.89 14.82 -1.25
N SER A 66 9.14 14.38 -0.23
CA SER A 66 9.74 13.91 1.02
C SER A 66 10.57 12.65 0.79
N PHE A 67 10.05 11.73 -0.02
CA PHE A 67 10.74 10.48 -0.35
C PHE A 67 12.08 10.77 -1.02
N GLU A 68 12.11 11.68 -1.98
CA GLU A 68 13.33 12.04 -2.68
C GLU A 68 14.39 12.63 -1.75
N LYS A 69 13.95 13.43 -0.78
CA LYS A 69 14.87 13.95 0.24
C LYS A 69 15.45 12.83 1.11
N LEU A 70 14.61 11.89 1.49
CA LEU A 70 15.05 10.76 2.31
C LEU A 70 16.04 9.87 1.56
N LEU A 71 15.89 9.73 0.24
CA LEU A 71 16.81 8.94 -0.57
C LEU A 71 18.25 9.48 -0.52
N LEU A 72 18.42 10.77 -0.29
CA LEU A 72 19.76 11.36 -0.23
C LEU A 72 20.60 10.79 0.91
N THR A 73 19.97 10.39 2.01
CA THR A 73 20.66 9.81 3.16
C THR A 73 20.35 8.33 3.36
N GLN A 74 19.29 7.84 2.75
CA GLN A 74 18.84 6.45 2.91
C GLN A 74 18.45 5.87 1.55
N PRO A 75 19.45 5.62 0.68
CA PRO A 75 19.15 5.20 -0.70
C PRO A 75 18.44 3.84 -0.81
N ASP A 76 18.54 2.99 0.21
CA ASP A 76 17.86 1.69 0.21
C ASP A 76 16.34 1.82 0.31
N LEU A 77 15.82 3.00 0.67
CA LEU A 77 14.37 3.24 0.67
C LEU A 77 13.76 3.08 -0.71
N GLU A 78 14.56 3.20 -1.77
CA GLU A 78 14.10 2.94 -3.13
C GLU A 78 13.47 1.56 -3.26
N ASN A 79 13.96 0.58 -2.49
CA ASN A 79 13.46 -0.79 -2.53
C ASN A 79 12.31 -1.03 -1.55
N ARG A 80 11.90 -0.02 -0.81
CA ARG A 80 10.89 -0.16 0.24
C ARG A 80 9.60 0.57 -0.07
N PHE A 81 9.54 1.24 -1.22
CA PHE A 81 8.35 1.96 -1.66
C PHE A 81 8.06 1.64 -3.11
N PHE A 82 6.79 1.72 -3.48
CA PHE A 82 6.38 1.65 -4.88
C PHE A 82 6.67 3.01 -5.53
N CYS A 83 7.90 3.21 -5.94
CA CYS A 83 8.37 4.51 -6.42
C CYS A 83 8.62 4.55 -7.92
N LYS A 84 8.33 3.49 -8.66
CA LYS A 84 8.39 3.53 -10.12
C LYS A 84 7.30 4.44 -10.65
N LYS A 85 7.56 5.07 -11.77
CA LYS A 85 6.67 6.08 -12.36
C LYS A 85 5.21 5.61 -12.42
N GLU A 86 4.98 4.39 -12.85
CA GLU A 86 3.63 3.86 -13.02
C GLU A 86 2.92 3.57 -11.69
N ARG A 87 3.66 3.60 -10.58
CA ARG A 87 3.12 3.35 -9.24
C ARG A 87 2.91 4.63 -8.45
N ILE A 88 3.42 5.75 -8.92
CA ILE A 88 3.24 7.04 -8.25
C ILE A 88 1.80 7.49 -8.43
N ILE A 89 1.17 7.92 -7.34
CA ILE A 89 -0.22 8.36 -7.35
C ILE A 89 -0.21 9.90 -7.35
N ILE A 90 -0.87 10.50 -8.31
CA ILE A 90 -0.92 11.97 -8.43
C ILE A 90 -2.30 12.45 -7.95
N LEU A 91 -2.30 13.30 -6.93
CA LEU A 91 -3.52 13.92 -6.43
C LEU A 91 -3.92 15.10 -7.33
N LYS A 92 -5.15 15.56 -7.17
CA LYS A 92 -5.68 16.64 -8.02
C LYS A 92 -4.87 17.93 -7.91
N ASP A 93 -4.30 18.19 -6.74
CA ASP A 93 -3.45 19.38 -6.52
C ASP A 93 -2.01 19.17 -6.98
N ASN A 94 -1.76 18.11 -7.77
CA ASN A 94 -0.45 17.70 -8.29
C ASN A 94 0.53 17.16 -7.25
N THR A 95 0.08 16.94 -6.01
CA THR A 95 0.93 16.24 -5.04
C THR A 95 1.14 14.80 -5.50
N ALA A 96 2.39 14.38 -5.63
CA ALA A 96 2.73 13.01 -5.96
C ALA A 96 2.96 12.21 -4.68
N VAL A 97 2.43 11.00 -4.63
CA VAL A 97 2.43 10.14 -3.45
C VAL A 97 3.04 8.79 -3.79
N VAL A 98 3.89 8.28 -2.91
CA VAL A 98 4.42 6.92 -3.01
C VAL A 98 3.95 6.08 -1.84
N VAL A 99 3.71 4.80 -2.10
CA VAL A 99 3.14 3.86 -1.13
C VAL A 99 4.22 2.90 -0.65
N TYR A 100 4.26 2.65 0.65
CA TYR A 100 5.17 1.68 1.26
C TYR A 100 4.89 0.28 0.71
N SER A 101 5.95 -0.47 0.40
CA SER A 101 5.82 -1.75 -0.30
C SER A 101 6.12 -2.99 0.55
N GLN A 102 6.62 -2.82 1.77
CA GLN A 102 7.11 -3.94 2.57
C GLN A 102 6.00 -4.52 3.44
N TRP A 103 5.08 -5.21 2.80
CA TRP A 103 3.95 -5.90 3.43
C TRP A 103 4.13 -7.40 3.27
N GLY A 104 3.69 -8.17 4.25
CA GLY A 104 3.78 -9.62 4.18
C GLY A 104 2.67 -10.29 4.95
N ASN A 105 2.37 -11.53 4.60
CA ASN A 105 1.32 -12.32 5.25
C ASN A 105 1.92 -13.51 6.00
N SER A 106 3.16 -13.38 6.43
CA SER A 106 3.84 -14.40 7.23
C SER A 106 4.89 -13.74 8.12
N GLY A 107 5.35 -14.46 9.13
CA GLY A 107 6.34 -13.94 10.06
C GLY A 107 5.78 -12.82 10.94
N TYR A 108 6.68 -12.05 11.53
CA TYR A 108 6.25 -11.01 12.48
C TYR A 108 5.58 -9.82 11.79
N ILE A 109 5.82 -9.61 10.51
CA ILE A 109 5.19 -8.49 9.78
C ILE A 109 3.74 -8.77 9.41
N LYS A 110 3.32 -10.05 9.52
CA LYS A 110 1.95 -10.46 9.21
C LYS A 110 0.90 -9.62 9.94
N GLN A 111 1.18 -9.26 11.18
CA GLN A 111 0.22 -8.49 12.00
C GLN A 111 -0.16 -7.16 11.38
N TYR A 112 0.77 -6.52 10.68
CA TYR A 112 0.49 -5.22 10.04
C TYR A 112 -0.45 -5.39 8.87
N PHE A 113 -0.23 -6.40 8.04
CA PHE A 113 -1.14 -6.64 6.92
C PHE A 113 -2.51 -7.12 7.40
N GLN A 114 -2.56 -7.97 8.42
CA GLN A 114 -3.84 -8.40 8.99
C GLN A 114 -4.60 -7.21 9.58
N GLY A 115 -3.88 -6.32 10.25
CA GLY A 115 -4.48 -5.08 10.76
C GLY A 115 -4.98 -4.19 9.64
N PHE A 116 -4.22 -4.10 8.55
CA PHE A 116 -4.62 -3.34 7.36
C PHE A 116 -5.92 -3.90 6.78
N LEU A 117 -5.99 -5.22 6.60
CA LEU A 117 -7.18 -5.87 6.08
C LEU A 117 -8.41 -5.59 6.94
N LYS A 118 -8.24 -5.71 8.25
CA LYS A 118 -9.34 -5.46 9.19
C LYS A 118 -9.81 -4.02 9.10
N TYR A 119 -8.88 -3.08 9.03
CA TYR A 119 -9.20 -1.67 8.92
C TYR A 119 -9.91 -1.37 7.59
N ILE A 120 -9.35 -1.87 6.48
CA ILE A 120 -9.92 -1.65 5.16
C ILE A 120 -11.30 -2.27 5.04
N GLY A 121 -11.56 -3.33 5.77
CA GLY A 121 -12.89 -3.95 5.83
C GLY A 121 -13.98 -3.03 6.35
N THR A 122 -13.62 -1.92 7.00
CA THR A 122 -14.59 -0.90 7.42
C THR A 122 -14.92 0.09 6.32
N ILE A 123 -14.13 0.09 5.22
CA ILE A 123 -14.29 1.01 4.10
C ILE A 123 -14.73 0.27 2.84
N TYR A 124 -14.12 -0.88 2.57
CA TYR A 124 -14.39 -1.71 1.41
C TYR A 124 -14.68 -3.13 1.86
N LYS A 125 -15.44 -3.86 1.07
CA LYS A 125 -15.58 -5.30 1.26
C LYS A 125 -14.33 -5.97 0.68
N VAL A 126 -13.64 -6.76 1.50
CA VAL A 126 -12.41 -7.44 1.08
C VAL A 126 -12.75 -8.88 0.67
N TYR A 127 -12.25 -9.28 -0.48
CA TYR A 127 -12.38 -10.62 -1.01
C TYR A 127 -11.00 -11.28 -1.03
N GLN A 128 -10.99 -12.58 -0.85
CA GLN A 128 -9.75 -13.35 -0.78
C GLN A 128 -9.88 -14.60 -1.61
N ARG A 129 -8.82 -15.00 -2.30
CA ARG A 129 -8.79 -16.27 -3.03
C ARG A 129 -7.41 -16.90 -3.03
#